data_15149d46d4efcb7b6fc7c7e753a33f5f
#
_entry.id   15149d46d4efcb7b6fc7c7e753a33f5f
#
_cell.length_a   1.000
_cell.length_b   1.000
_cell.length_c   1.000
_cell.angle_alpha   90.00
_cell.angle_beta   90.00
_cell.angle_gamma   90.00
#
_symmetry.space_group_name_H-M   'P 1'
#
loop_
_entity.id
_entity.type
_entity.pdbx_description
1 polymer ?
#
loop_
_entity_poly.entity_id
_entity_poly.type
_entity_poly.pdbx_seq_one_letter_code
_entity_poly.pdbx_strand_id
1 'polypeptide(L)'
;MHGLLKISLQKIQSNWLALNNSSNGKASAVIKANSYGLGMVKVAKSLIDVGCHFFYVANINEAIQLRKNIKSKKIKIAVFEGFFKGSESS
;
A
#
# COMPACT_ATOMS: atom_id res chain seq x y z
N MET A 1 -9.30 10.25 18.64
CA MET A 1 -9.23 9.23 17.59
C MET A 1 -9.08 9.78 16.20
N HIS A 2 -9.90 10.74 15.85
CA HIS A 2 -9.84 11.29 14.50
C HIS A 2 -8.51 11.96 14.20
N GLY A 3 -7.98 12.71 15.15
CA GLY A 3 -6.69 13.35 14.95
C GLY A 3 -5.58 12.36 14.77
N LEU A 4 -5.60 11.29 15.55
CA LEU A 4 -4.60 10.26 15.47
C LEU A 4 -4.65 9.54 14.12
N LEU A 5 -5.85 9.25 13.64
CA LEU A 5 -6.04 8.61 12.35
C LEU A 5 -5.47 9.46 11.22
N LYS A 6 -5.77 10.75 11.28
CA LYS A 6 -5.30 11.69 10.28
C LYS A 6 -3.78 11.78 10.28
N ILE A 7 -3.19 11.84 11.48
CA ILE A 7 -1.75 11.90 11.63
C ILE A 7 -1.11 10.64 11.04
N SER A 8 -1.73 9.49 11.25
CA SER A 8 -1.19 8.23 10.73
C SER A 8 -1.13 8.20 9.21
N LEU A 9 -2.17 8.71 8.54
CA LEU A 9 -2.15 8.77 7.09
C LEU A 9 -1.07 9.70 6.58
N GLN A 10 -0.91 10.86 7.20
CA GLN A 10 0.14 11.79 6.81
C GLN A 10 1.51 11.18 7.01
N LYS A 11 1.69 10.44 8.10
CA LYS A 11 2.97 9.81 8.35
C LYS A 11 3.28 8.72 7.32
N ILE A 12 2.28 7.97 6.94
CA ILE A 12 2.44 6.95 5.89
C ILE A 12 2.87 7.61 4.59
N GLN A 13 2.23 8.70 4.23
CA GLN A 13 2.59 9.44 3.02
C GLN A 13 4.02 9.97 3.10
N SER A 14 4.39 10.55 4.23
CA SER A 14 5.73 11.12 4.41
C SER A 14 6.80 10.04 4.33
N ASN A 15 6.55 8.90 4.96
CA ASN A 15 7.50 7.81 4.92
C ASN A 15 7.69 7.29 3.50
N TRP A 16 6.59 7.13 2.77
CA TRP A 16 6.69 6.66 1.39
C TRP A 16 7.45 7.66 0.51
N LEU A 17 7.17 8.95 0.69
CA LEU A 17 7.86 9.97 -0.09
C LEU A 17 9.36 9.96 0.16
N ALA A 18 9.77 9.76 1.41
CA ALA A 18 11.18 9.68 1.73
C ALA A 18 11.85 8.49 1.05
N LEU A 19 11.17 7.34 1.04
CA LEU A 19 11.69 6.16 0.36
C LEU A 19 11.73 6.36 -1.15
N ASN A 20 10.71 7.00 -1.69
CA ASN A 20 10.65 7.25 -3.12
C ASN A 20 11.78 8.16 -3.56
N ASN A 21 12.06 9.20 -2.78
CA ASN A 21 13.16 10.10 -3.09
C ASN A 21 14.50 9.40 -3.05
N SER A 22 14.74 8.55 -2.05
CA SER A 22 16.02 7.86 -1.97
C SER A 22 16.16 6.75 -3.01
N SER A 23 15.08 6.28 -3.61
CA SER A 23 15.14 5.24 -4.63
C SER A 23 14.93 5.78 -6.04
N ASN A 24 15.07 7.08 -6.22
CA ASN A 24 14.93 7.73 -7.53
C ASN A 24 13.55 7.53 -8.15
N GLY A 25 12.52 7.61 -7.33
CA GLY A 25 11.15 7.54 -7.80
C GLY A 25 10.66 6.12 -8.05
N LYS A 26 11.33 5.12 -7.50
CA LYS A 26 10.96 3.72 -7.76
C LYS A 26 10.31 3.00 -6.59
N ALA A 27 9.89 3.73 -5.56
CA ALA A 27 9.31 3.08 -4.40
C ALA A 27 7.92 2.52 -4.71
N SER A 28 7.66 1.34 -4.19
CA SER A 28 6.34 0.75 -4.18
C SER A 28 5.85 0.71 -2.74
N ALA A 29 4.66 0.21 -2.50
CA ALA A 29 4.11 0.15 -1.16
C ALA A 29 3.56 -1.24 -0.88
N VAL A 30 3.81 -1.75 0.32
CA VAL A 30 3.21 -3.00 0.79
C VAL A 30 2.01 -2.64 1.65
N ILE A 31 0.85 -3.13 1.29
CA ILE A 31 -0.39 -2.79 1.99
C ILE A 31 -0.99 -4.05 2.58
N LYS A 32 -1.25 -4.02 3.87
CA LYS A 32 -1.89 -5.12 4.57
C LYS A 32 -3.40 -4.87 4.65
N ALA A 33 -4.16 -5.95 4.77
CA ALA A 33 -5.62 -5.86 4.77
C ALA A 33 -6.11 -4.85 5.79
N ASN A 34 -5.53 -4.88 6.97
CA ASN A 34 -5.96 -4.02 8.06
C ASN A 34 -5.32 -2.63 8.01
N SER A 35 -4.13 -2.53 7.43
CA SER A 35 -3.41 -1.26 7.28
C SER A 35 -3.44 -0.43 8.56
N TYR A 36 -3.08 -1.07 9.67
CA TYR A 36 -3.02 -0.41 10.98
C TYR A 36 -4.40 0.12 11.43
N GLY A 37 -5.47 -0.54 11.01
CA GLY A 37 -6.81 -0.13 11.37
C GLY A 37 -7.38 0.98 10.52
N LEU A 38 -6.62 1.44 9.52
CA LEU A 38 -7.06 2.54 8.66
C LEU A 38 -7.85 2.09 7.45
N GLY A 39 -7.73 0.81 7.11
CA GLY A 39 -8.38 0.29 5.93
C GLY A 39 -7.46 0.36 4.71
N MET A 40 -7.42 -0.75 3.99
CA MET A 40 -6.51 -0.91 2.86
C MET A 40 -6.74 0.13 1.77
N VAL A 41 -8.00 0.34 1.41
CA VAL A 41 -8.33 1.26 0.31
C VAL A 41 -7.99 2.70 0.67
N LYS A 42 -8.26 3.10 1.91
CA LYS A 42 -7.97 4.46 2.35
C LYS A 42 -6.47 4.74 2.31
N VAL A 43 -5.67 3.80 2.80
CA VAL A 43 -4.22 3.96 2.77
C VAL A 43 -3.70 4.00 1.34
N ALA A 44 -4.21 3.11 0.48
CA ALA A 44 -3.78 3.10 -0.92
C ALA A 44 -4.10 4.42 -1.60
N LYS A 45 -5.29 4.95 -1.40
CA LYS A 45 -5.67 6.21 -2.03
C LYS A 45 -4.82 7.37 -1.54
N SER A 46 -4.48 7.38 -0.25
CA SER A 46 -3.62 8.43 0.27
C SER A 46 -2.22 8.37 -0.33
N LEU A 47 -1.72 7.18 -0.61
CA LEU A 47 -0.41 7.02 -1.24
C LEU A 47 -0.46 7.39 -2.72
N ILE A 48 -1.55 7.08 -3.39
CA ILE A 48 -1.73 7.49 -4.78
C ILE A 48 -1.68 9.02 -4.89
N ASP A 49 -2.25 9.70 -3.92
CA ASP A 49 -2.26 11.17 -3.90
C ASP A 49 -0.85 11.76 -3.89
N VAL A 50 0.12 11.05 -3.35
CA VAL A 50 1.51 11.53 -3.32
C VAL A 50 2.39 10.84 -4.35
N GLY A 51 1.81 10.10 -5.29
CA GLY A 51 2.54 9.59 -6.44
C GLY A 51 2.84 8.11 -6.45
N CYS A 52 2.41 7.36 -5.46
CA CYS A 52 2.62 5.92 -5.47
C CYS A 52 1.68 5.26 -6.47
N HIS A 53 2.22 4.38 -7.32
CA HIS A 53 1.39 3.72 -8.31
C HIS A 53 1.66 2.22 -8.39
N PHE A 54 2.36 1.65 -7.42
CA PHE A 54 2.63 0.22 -7.39
C PHE A 54 2.44 -0.30 -5.97
N PHE A 55 1.54 -1.27 -5.82
CA PHE A 55 1.20 -1.81 -4.51
C PHE A 55 1.39 -3.31 -4.47
N TYR A 56 1.86 -3.81 -3.33
CA TYR A 56 1.94 -5.24 -3.04
C TYR A 56 0.95 -5.57 -1.93
N VAL A 57 0.21 -6.66 -2.12
CA VAL A 57 -0.72 -7.16 -1.12
C VAL A 57 -0.41 -8.63 -0.82
N ALA A 58 -0.97 -9.14 0.27
CA ALA A 58 -0.60 -10.48 0.74
C ALA A 58 -1.29 -11.62 -0.02
N ASN A 59 -2.48 -11.37 -0.57
CA ASN A 59 -3.20 -12.45 -1.23
C ASN A 59 -4.10 -11.88 -2.34
N ILE A 60 -4.65 -12.81 -3.12
CA ILE A 60 -5.44 -12.43 -4.28
C ILE A 60 -6.76 -11.74 -3.91
N ASN A 61 -7.35 -12.09 -2.78
CA ASN A 61 -8.59 -11.45 -2.35
C ASN A 61 -8.36 -9.97 -2.05
N GLU A 62 -7.24 -9.66 -1.43
CA GLU A 62 -6.87 -8.27 -1.18
C GLU A 62 -6.64 -7.53 -2.48
N ALA A 63 -6.00 -8.18 -3.44
CA ALA A 63 -5.76 -7.55 -4.75
C ALA A 63 -7.08 -7.24 -5.45
N ILE A 64 -8.03 -8.15 -5.41
CA ILE A 64 -9.33 -7.95 -6.02
C ILE A 64 -10.05 -6.79 -5.35
N GLN A 65 -10.05 -6.77 -4.03
CA GLN A 65 -10.72 -5.73 -3.27
C GLN A 65 -10.11 -4.35 -3.57
N LEU A 66 -8.80 -4.30 -3.62
CA LEU A 66 -8.12 -3.05 -3.92
C LEU A 66 -8.45 -2.58 -5.33
N ARG A 67 -8.42 -3.49 -6.29
CA ARG A 67 -8.70 -3.16 -7.69
C ARG A 67 -10.13 -2.66 -7.89
N LYS A 68 -11.09 -3.22 -7.16
CA LYS A 68 -12.47 -2.76 -7.26
C LYS A 68 -12.62 -1.30 -6.91
N ASN A 69 -11.76 -0.80 -6.04
CA ASN A 69 -11.84 0.56 -5.53
C ASN A 69 -10.88 1.51 -6.23
N ILE A 70 -9.93 0.97 -7.00
CA ILE A 70 -8.94 1.78 -7.70
C ILE A 70 -8.99 1.40 -9.17
N LYS A 71 -9.64 2.22 -9.94
CA LYS A 71 -9.93 1.89 -11.33
C LYS A 71 -8.87 2.36 -12.32
N SER A 72 -7.93 3.15 -11.86
CA SER A 72 -6.89 3.66 -12.75
C SER A 72 -5.98 2.55 -13.22
N LYS A 73 -5.79 2.44 -14.52
CA LYS A 73 -4.89 1.44 -15.09
C LYS A 73 -3.43 1.76 -14.84
N LYS A 74 -3.14 2.97 -14.41
CA LYS A 74 -1.77 3.35 -14.07
C LYS A 74 -1.32 2.75 -12.75
N ILE A 75 -2.26 2.30 -11.93
CA ILE A 75 -1.94 1.71 -10.64
C ILE A 75 -1.79 0.21 -10.81
N LYS A 76 -0.64 -0.31 -10.39
CA LYS A 76 -0.35 -1.73 -10.48
C LYS A 76 -0.43 -2.38 -9.11
N ILE A 77 -0.97 -3.60 -9.08
CA ILE A 77 -1.16 -4.34 -7.84
C ILE A 77 -0.58 -5.73 -8.03
N ALA A 78 0.31 -6.12 -7.13
CA ALA A 78 0.95 -7.44 -7.17
C ALA A 78 0.69 -8.19 -5.87
N VAL A 79 0.81 -9.50 -5.92
CA VAL A 79 0.53 -10.35 -4.77
C VAL A 79 1.83 -10.98 -4.26
N PHE A 80 2.01 -10.94 -2.94
CA PHE A 80 3.20 -11.45 -2.26
C PHE A 80 3.05 -12.89 -1.76
N GLU A 81 1.99 -13.53 -2.11
CA GLU A 81 1.63 -14.81 -1.49
C GLU A 81 2.77 -15.83 -1.49
N GLY A 82 3.45 -15.96 -2.62
CA GLY A 82 4.56 -16.91 -2.73
C GLY A 82 5.75 -16.54 -1.86
N PHE A 83 6.01 -15.26 -1.77
CA PHE A 83 7.12 -14.76 -0.98
C PHE A 83 6.92 -15.07 0.51
N PHE A 84 5.73 -14.78 1.01
CA PHE A 84 5.44 -15.03 2.42
C PHE A 84 5.46 -16.52 2.74
N LYS A 85 5.00 -17.31 1.82
CA LYS A 85 4.99 -18.75 2.01
C LYS A 85 6.41 -19.28 2.17
N GLY A 86 7.32 -18.84 1.34
CA GLY A 86 8.71 -19.24 1.46
C GLY A 86 9.31 -18.79 2.76
N SER A 87 9.00 -17.61 3.17
CA SER A 87 9.47 -17.04 4.42
C SER A 87 8.99 -17.87 5.61
N GLU A 88 7.75 -18.29 5.57
CA GLU A 88 7.16 -19.07 6.66
C GLU A 88 7.79 -20.42 6.81
N SER A 89 8.14 -21.05 5.72
CA SER A 89 8.69 -22.39 5.80
C SER A 89 10.10 -22.38 6.36
N SER A 90 10.73 -21.26 6.38
CA SER A 90 12.03 -21.16 7.01
C SER A 90 11.88 -20.82 8.47
#